data_b9d7f1a354d6eaa1010a8e6fc3decedf
#
_entry.id   b9d7f1a354d6eaa1010a8e6fc3decedf
#
_cell.length_a   1.000
_cell.length_b   1.000
_cell.length_c   1.000
_cell.angle_alpha   90.00
_cell.angle_beta   90.00
_cell.angle_gamma   90.00
#
_symmetry.space_group_name_H-M   'P 1'
#
loop_
_entity.id
_entity.type
_entity.pdbx_description
1 polymer ?
#
loop_
_entity_poly.entity_id
_entity_poly.type
_entity_poly.pdbx_seq_one_letter_code
_entity_poly.pdbx_strand_id
1 'polypeptide(L)'
;MTVTYVIPGAEVTGLERFWEVIGEAVNGPDGYFGRNLDAFADCLSGGYGTPDDRDFVIEWREAALSRRALGHEETARQLRLRLARVPEVNRARVEGELAEAEAGRGRTVFDWLTEIIDERAPGALRLR
;
A
#
# COMPACT_ATOMS: atom_id res chain seq x y z
N MET A 1 10.75 -7.53 -22.36
CA MET A 1 10.89 -8.57 -21.33
C MET A 1 10.27 -8.09 -20.03
N THR A 2 9.37 -8.87 -19.45
CA THR A 2 8.65 -8.49 -18.24
C THR A 2 9.56 -8.50 -17.00
N VAL A 3 9.59 -7.41 -16.26
CA VAL A 3 10.31 -7.33 -14.99
C VAL A 3 9.34 -7.74 -13.87
N THR A 4 9.82 -8.57 -12.95
CA THR A 4 9.02 -9.01 -11.80
C THR A 4 9.61 -8.42 -10.53
N TYR A 5 8.78 -7.66 -9.80
CA TYR A 5 9.12 -7.15 -8.48
C TYR A 5 8.41 -8.02 -7.44
N VAL A 6 9.17 -8.57 -6.51
CA VAL A 6 8.62 -9.48 -5.50
C VAL A 6 8.46 -8.75 -4.16
N ILE A 7 7.24 -8.77 -3.63
CA ILE A 7 6.97 -8.31 -2.27
C ILE A 7 6.96 -9.54 -1.37
N PRO A 8 7.90 -9.66 -0.42
CA PRO A 8 7.85 -10.74 0.58
C PRO A 8 6.80 -10.38 1.64
N GLY A 9 5.58 -10.88 1.44
CA GLY A 9 4.43 -10.50 2.26
C GLY A 9 4.58 -10.77 3.75
N ALA A 10 5.39 -11.77 4.13
CA ALA A 10 5.64 -12.04 5.54
C ALA A 10 6.38 -10.89 6.24
N GLU A 11 7.09 -10.06 5.49
CA GLU A 11 7.83 -8.92 6.05
C GLU A 11 6.97 -7.67 6.17
N VAL A 12 5.78 -7.67 5.59
CA VAL A 12 4.88 -6.51 5.63
C VAL A 12 4.05 -6.59 6.91
N THR A 13 4.58 -6.00 7.98
CA THR A 13 3.98 -6.06 9.32
C THR A 13 3.14 -4.83 9.66
N GLY A 14 3.14 -3.83 8.80
CA GLY A 14 2.35 -2.60 8.94
C GLY A 14 2.61 -1.73 7.73
N LEU A 15 1.91 -0.60 7.65
CA LEU A 15 2.02 0.27 6.47
C LEU A 15 3.41 0.89 6.34
N GLU A 16 4.02 1.34 7.44
CA GLU A 16 5.35 1.93 7.39
C GLU A 16 6.39 0.92 6.88
N ARG A 17 6.25 -0.34 7.30
CA ARG A 17 7.15 -1.40 6.82
C ARG A 17 6.92 -1.69 5.34
N PHE A 18 5.67 -1.57 4.89
CA PHE A 18 5.37 -1.75 3.45
C PHE A 18 6.18 -0.78 2.59
N TRP A 19 6.30 0.49 3.02
CA TRP A 19 7.07 1.46 2.25
C TRP A 19 8.53 1.05 2.09
N GLU A 20 9.13 0.49 3.13
CA GLU A 20 10.49 -0.02 3.06
C GLU A 20 10.59 -1.24 2.14
N VAL A 21 9.64 -2.15 2.27
CA VAL A 21 9.63 -3.39 1.48
C VAL A 21 9.46 -3.11 0.00
N ILE A 22 8.51 -2.27 -0.39
CA ILE A 22 8.29 -1.96 -1.81
C ILE A 22 9.46 -1.15 -2.38
N GLY A 23 10.01 -0.24 -1.59
CA GLY A 23 11.18 0.53 -2.01
C GLY A 23 12.36 -0.37 -2.34
N GLU A 24 12.62 -1.34 -1.49
CA GLU A 24 13.69 -2.31 -1.72
C GLU A 24 13.40 -3.23 -2.90
N ALA A 25 12.14 -3.68 -3.04
CA ALA A 25 11.76 -4.57 -4.13
C ALA A 25 11.97 -3.92 -5.50
N VAL A 26 11.70 -2.64 -5.63
CA VAL A 26 11.81 -1.93 -6.91
C VAL A 26 13.19 -1.31 -7.12
N ASN A 27 13.76 -0.69 -6.09
CA ASN A 27 14.97 0.12 -6.22
C ASN A 27 16.16 -0.35 -5.37
N GLY A 28 16.08 -1.56 -4.80
CA GLY A 28 17.20 -2.14 -4.06
C GLY A 28 17.33 -1.62 -2.63
N PRO A 29 18.39 -2.03 -1.91
CA PRO A 29 18.59 -1.64 -0.52
C PRO A 29 18.47 -0.13 -0.33
N ASP A 30 17.71 0.27 0.69
CA ASP A 30 17.42 1.68 0.99
C ASP A 30 16.68 2.41 -0.13
N GLY A 31 16.09 1.66 -1.07
CA GLY A 31 15.38 2.22 -2.21
C GLY A 31 14.09 2.93 -1.80
N TYR A 32 13.68 3.88 -2.64
CA TYR A 32 12.47 4.66 -2.44
C TYR A 32 11.43 4.29 -3.49
N PHE A 33 10.21 4.04 -3.07
CA PHE A 33 9.07 3.89 -3.97
C PHE A 33 7.80 4.45 -3.31
N GLY A 34 7.91 5.64 -2.73
CA GLY A 34 6.84 6.32 -2.00
C GLY A 34 6.89 6.02 -0.51
N ARG A 35 6.39 6.96 0.30
CA ARG A 35 6.28 6.80 1.75
C ARG A 35 4.92 7.23 2.26
N ASN A 36 3.98 7.42 1.34
CA ASN A 36 2.57 7.64 1.62
C ASN A 36 1.78 7.20 0.40
N LEU A 37 0.46 7.15 0.53
CA LEU A 37 -0.40 6.61 -0.53
C LEU A 37 -0.29 7.41 -1.83
N ASP A 38 -0.26 8.74 -1.75
CA ASP A 38 -0.17 9.59 -2.95
C ASP A 38 1.17 9.43 -3.66
N ALA A 39 2.26 9.41 -2.89
CA ALA A 39 3.60 9.21 -3.46
C ALA A 39 3.74 7.82 -4.08
N PHE A 40 3.17 6.81 -3.46
CA PHE A 40 3.16 5.46 -4.00
C PHE A 40 2.42 5.39 -5.33
N ALA A 41 1.25 6.03 -5.40
CA ALA A 41 0.47 6.11 -6.63
C ALA A 41 1.27 6.78 -7.75
N ASP A 42 1.98 7.87 -7.42
CA ASP A 42 2.82 8.58 -8.39
C ASP A 42 3.98 7.71 -8.88
N CYS A 43 4.63 6.98 -7.98
CA CYS A 43 5.72 6.08 -8.34
C CYS A 43 5.26 4.98 -9.28
N LEU A 44 4.06 4.44 -9.06
CA LEU A 44 3.49 3.41 -9.94
C LEU A 44 3.20 3.95 -11.34
N SER A 45 2.95 5.24 -11.46
CA SER A 45 2.65 5.87 -12.75
C SER A 45 3.88 6.03 -13.64
N GLY A 46 5.10 5.88 -13.09
CA GLY A 46 6.34 5.89 -13.84
C GLY A 46 7.36 6.88 -13.34
N GLY A 47 8.63 6.70 -13.75
CA GLY A 47 9.72 7.62 -13.45
C GLY A 47 10.45 7.36 -12.14
N TYR A 48 10.17 6.26 -11.44
CA TYR A 48 10.76 5.97 -10.13
C TYR A 48 11.36 4.57 -10.04
N GLY A 49 11.74 3.99 -11.17
CA GLY A 49 12.45 2.71 -11.19
C GLY A 49 11.77 1.61 -11.99
N THR A 50 10.48 1.73 -12.27
CA THR A 50 9.80 0.76 -13.13
C THR A 50 10.13 1.02 -14.59
N PRO A 51 10.05 -0.02 -15.47
CA PRO A 51 10.36 0.15 -16.89
C PRO A 51 9.48 1.19 -17.58
N ASP A 52 10.07 1.98 -18.47
CA ASP A 52 9.34 3.00 -19.22
C ASP A 52 8.23 2.41 -20.09
N ASP A 53 8.42 1.19 -20.60
CA ASP A 53 7.41 0.50 -21.39
C ASP A 53 6.30 -0.11 -20.55
N ARG A 54 6.41 0.04 -19.22
CA ARG A 54 5.45 -0.45 -18.24
C ARG A 54 5.25 -1.96 -18.26
N ASP A 55 6.23 -2.69 -18.78
CA ASP A 55 6.19 -4.15 -18.82
C ASP A 55 6.77 -4.73 -17.53
N PHE A 56 5.94 -4.73 -16.49
CA PHE A 56 6.33 -5.29 -15.20
C PHE A 56 5.12 -5.91 -14.49
N VAL A 57 5.41 -6.81 -13.56
CA VAL A 57 4.43 -7.35 -12.64
C VAL A 57 4.94 -7.20 -11.21
N ILE A 58 4.02 -7.09 -10.28
CA ILE A 58 4.32 -7.07 -8.85
C ILE A 58 3.77 -8.38 -8.29
N GLU A 59 4.66 -9.26 -7.88
CA GLU A 59 4.30 -10.54 -7.28
C GLU A 59 4.31 -10.39 -5.76
N TRP A 60 3.13 -10.34 -5.16
CA TRP A 60 2.99 -10.21 -3.72
C TRP A 60 2.86 -11.60 -3.13
N ARG A 61 3.96 -12.11 -2.60
CA ARG A 61 4.02 -13.44 -2.00
C ARG A 61 3.48 -13.41 -0.59
N GLU A 62 2.94 -14.55 -0.15
CA GLU A 62 2.36 -14.69 1.18
C GLU A 62 1.37 -13.55 1.46
N ALA A 63 0.56 -13.23 0.46
CA ALA A 63 -0.38 -12.12 0.52
C ALA A 63 -1.37 -12.27 1.68
N ALA A 64 -1.70 -13.51 2.07
CA ALA A 64 -2.61 -13.74 3.21
C ALA A 64 -2.03 -13.21 4.52
N LEU A 65 -0.70 -13.29 4.71
CA LEU A 65 -0.06 -12.74 5.91
C LEU A 65 -0.12 -11.22 5.90
N SER A 66 0.14 -10.60 4.74
CA SER A 66 0.04 -9.15 4.59
C SER A 66 -1.40 -8.68 4.77
N ARG A 67 -2.38 -9.40 4.22
CA ARG A 67 -3.80 -9.06 4.36
C ARG A 67 -4.19 -9.01 5.83
N ARG A 68 -3.65 -9.92 6.63
CA ARG A 68 -3.91 -9.97 8.08
C ARG A 68 -3.21 -8.82 8.79
N ALA A 69 -1.93 -8.59 8.49
CA ALA A 69 -1.14 -7.52 9.11
C ALA A 69 -1.67 -6.12 8.74
N LEU A 70 -2.24 -5.97 7.55
CA LEU A 70 -2.79 -4.70 7.05
C LEU A 70 -4.33 -4.69 7.13
N GLY A 71 -4.89 -5.44 8.06
CA GLY A 71 -6.34 -5.56 8.24
C GLY A 71 -6.93 -4.40 9.02
N HIS A 72 -8.12 -4.62 9.60
CA HIS A 72 -8.87 -3.55 10.26
C HIS A 72 -8.15 -2.93 11.45
N GLU A 73 -7.36 -3.70 12.20
CA GLU A 73 -6.60 -3.16 13.32
C GLU A 73 -5.55 -2.14 12.85
N GLU A 74 -4.78 -2.49 11.83
CA GLU A 74 -3.80 -1.58 11.25
C GLU A 74 -4.49 -0.37 10.59
N THR A 75 -5.64 -0.61 9.95
CA THR A 75 -6.43 0.45 9.33
C THR A 75 -6.87 1.47 10.38
N ALA A 76 -7.37 0.99 11.52
CA ALA A 76 -7.76 1.87 12.63
C ALA A 76 -6.55 2.66 13.14
N ARG A 77 -5.38 2.01 13.25
CA ARG A 77 -4.17 2.69 13.69
C ARG A 77 -3.79 3.82 12.74
N GLN A 78 -3.82 3.56 11.43
CA GLN A 78 -3.51 4.59 10.42
C GLN A 78 -4.52 5.74 10.46
N LEU A 79 -5.80 5.44 10.65
CA LEU A 79 -6.83 6.47 10.71
C LEU A 79 -6.68 7.35 11.97
N ARG A 80 -6.28 6.76 13.10
CA ARG A 80 -5.99 7.54 14.32
C ARG A 80 -4.83 8.50 14.08
N LEU A 81 -3.78 8.03 13.40
CA LEU A 81 -2.64 8.89 13.05
C LEU A 81 -3.08 10.03 12.12
N ARG A 82 -3.98 9.74 11.19
CA ARG A 82 -4.51 10.73 10.26
C ARG A 82 -5.35 11.78 10.99
N LEU A 83 -6.15 11.38 11.97
CA LEU A 83 -6.98 12.30 12.75
C LEU A 83 -6.16 13.38 13.44
N ALA A 84 -4.93 13.07 13.84
CA ALA A 84 -4.05 14.03 14.49
C ALA A 84 -3.64 15.18 13.57
N ARG A 85 -3.82 15.03 12.24
CA ARG A 85 -3.33 15.98 11.23
C ARG A 85 -4.38 16.43 10.23
N VAL A 86 -5.57 15.86 10.28
CA VAL A 86 -6.60 16.15 9.29
C VAL A 86 -7.23 17.53 9.53
N PRO A 87 -7.53 18.29 8.45
CA PRO A 87 -8.27 19.55 8.59
C PRO A 87 -9.66 19.30 9.18
N GLU A 88 -10.17 20.27 9.93
CA GLU A 88 -11.46 20.15 10.61
C GLU A 88 -12.60 19.74 9.65
N VAL A 89 -12.58 20.25 8.44
CA VAL A 89 -13.62 19.97 7.44
C VAL A 89 -13.69 18.47 7.09
N ASN A 90 -12.57 17.74 7.24
CA ASN A 90 -12.50 16.31 6.91
C ASN A 90 -12.63 15.41 8.13
N ARG A 91 -12.68 15.98 9.34
CA ARG A 91 -12.61 15.23 10.57
C ARG A 91 -13.74 14.22 10.73
N ALA A 92 -14.96 14.64 10.47
CA ALA A 92 -16.14 13.76 10.62
C ALA A 92 -16.06 12.54 9.70
N ARG A 93 -15.53 12.73 8.47
CA ARG A 93 -15.38 11.62 7.52
C ARG A 93 -14.35 10.61 8.03
N VAL A 94 -13.21 11.08 8.51
CA VAL A 94 -12.16 10.20 9.03
C VAL A 94 -12.61 9.49 10.31
N GLU A 95 -13.35 10.20 11.19
CA GLU A 95 -13.92 9.58 12.39
C GLU A 95 -14.91 8.46 12.04
N GLY A 96 -15.69 8.65 10.98
CA GLY A 96 -16.61 7.62 10.50
C GLY A 96 -15.88 6.40 9.95
N GLU A 97 -14.82 6.62 9.19
CA GLU A 97 -13.99 5.53 8.69
C GLU A 97 -13.32 4.76 9.84
N LEU A 98 -12.86 5.49 10.87
CA LEU A 98 -12.25 4.88 12.04
C LEU A 98 -13.25 4.01 12.78
N ALA A 99 -14.48 4.50 12.97
CA ALA A 99 -15.52 3.72 13.63
C ALA A 99 -15.81 2.41 12.88
N GLU A 100 -15.83 2.46 11.54
CA GLU A 100 -16.02 1.27 10.72
C GLU A 100 -14.86 0.28 10.90
N ALA A 101 -13.62 0.78 10.86
CA ALA A 101 -12.45 -0.08 11.04
C ALA A 101 -12.43 -0.72 12.43
N GLU A 102 -12.77 0.03 13.47
CA GLU A 102 -12.83 -0.49 14.83
C GLU A 102 -13.91 -1.56 14.99
N ALA A 103 -14.95 -1.50 14.18
CA ALA A 103 -16.00 -2.49 14.15
C ALA A 103 -15.70 -3.67 13.22
N GLY A 104 -14.52 -3.70 12.61
CA GLY A 104 -14.12 -4.77 11.69
C GLY A 104 -14.79 -4.67 10.33
N ARG A 105 -15.21 -3.47 9.92
CA ARG A 105 -15.90 -3.24 8.65
C ARG A 105 -15.14 -2.23 7.79
N GLY A 106 -15.53 -2.16 6.55
CA GLY A 106 -14.97 -1.21 5.59
C GLY A 106 -13.65 -1.68 5.00
N ARG A 107 -13.05 -0.80 4.22
CA ARG A 107 -11.82 -1.09 3.50
C ARG A 107 -10.63 -1.07 4.44
N THR A 108 -9.65 -1.94 4.17
CA THR A 108 -8.44 -2.05 4.99
C THR A 108 -7.26 -1.39 4.27
N VAL A 109 -6.16 -1.25 4.98
CA VAL A 109 -4.91 -0.77 4.37
C VAL A 109 -4.51 -1.69 3.20
N PHE A 110 -4.69 -3.00 3.35
CA PHE A 110 -4.41 -3.93 2.25
C PHE A 110 -5.24 -3.58 1.02
N ASP A 111 -6.53 -3.29 1.22
CA ASP A 111 -7.41 -2.88 0.12
C ASP A 111 -6.95 -1.56 -0.52
N TRP A 112 -6.54 -0.58 0.28
CA TRP A 112 -6.05 0.69 -0.25
C TRP A 112 -4.86 0.46 -1.19
N LEU A 113 -3.90 -0.36 -0.78
CA LEU A 113 -2.69 -0.62 -1.56
C LEU A 113 -2.99 -1.39 -2.84
N THR A 114 -3.79 -2.44 -2.76
CA THR A 114 -4.12 -3.24 -3.95
C THR A 114 -4.92 -2.45 -4.96
N GLU A 115 -5.82 -1.58 -4.49
CA GLU A 115 -6.60 -0.72 -5.38
C GLU A 115 -5.75 0.31 -6.08
N ILE A 116 -4.79 0.91 -5.38
CA ILE A 116 -3.86 1.86 -5.99
C ILE A 116 -3.04 1.17 -7.08
N ILE A 117 -2.56 -0.05 -6.80
CA ILE A 117 -1.80 -0.81 -7.80
C ILE A 117 -2.67 -1.10 -9.02
N ASP A 118 -3.90 -1.55 -8.79
CA ASP A 118 -4.80 -1.88 -9.92
C ASP A 118 -5.17 -0.65 -10.73
N GLU A 119 -5.30 0.50 -10.09
CA GLU A 119 -5.64 1.75 -10.77
C GLU A 119 -4.46 2.30 -11.58
N ARG A 120 -3.25 2.30 -10.99
CA ARG A 120 -2.08 2.93 -11.59
C ARG A 120 -1.27 2.00 -12.47
N ALA A 121 -1.33 0.71 -12.22
CA ALA A 121 -0.63 -0.32 -13.00
C ALA A 121 -1.59 -1.49 -13.28
N PRO A 122 -2.64 -1.25 -14.11
CA PRO A 122 -3.65 -2.29 -14.38
C PRO A 122 -3.02 -3.59 -14.86
N GLY A 123 -3.43 -4.69 -14.25
CA GLY A 123 -2.97 -6.02 -14.66
C GLY A 123 -1.59 -6.41 -14.14
N ALA A 124 -0.91 -5.53 -13.38
CA ALA A 124 0.45 -5.82 -12.89
C ALA A 124 0.46 -6.68 -11.62
N LEU A 125 -0.58 -6.62 -10.80
CA LEU A 125 -0.57 -7.26 -9.49
C LEU A 125 -0.84 -8.77 -9.56
N ARG A 126 -0.01 -9.54 -8.86
CA ARG A 126 -0.18 -10.99 -8.69
C ARG A 126 -0.14 -11.30 -7.19
N LEU A 127 -1.27 -11.67 -6.63
CA LEU A 127 -1.34 -12.10 -5.22
C LEU A 127 -1.06 -13.60 -5.16
N ARG A 128 -0.11 -14.01 -4.33
CA ARG A 128 0.28 -15.42 -4.20
C ARG A 128 0.09 -15.96 -2.77
#